data_0079f07d5e8cfd63289c47245f0c714d
#
_entry.id   0079f07d5e8cfd63289c47245f0c714d
#
_cell.length_a   1.000
_cell.length_b   1.000
_cell.length_c   1.000
_cell.angle_alpha   90.00
_cell.angle_beta   90.00
_cell.angle_gamma   90.00
#
_symmetry.space_group_name_H-M   'P 1'
#
loop_
_entity.id
_entity.type
_entity.pdbx_description
1 polymer ?
#
loop_
_entity_poly.entity_id
_entity_poly.type
_entity_poly.pdbx_seq_one_letter_code
_entity_poly.pdbx_strand_id
1 'polypeptide(L)'
;MSKVLQKTLILFTLAFFFNGCAAPQPKEPSPIPLRVGVFPHYPPMIFKQNDEIRGAEADMAIRLARMLGKEAQFIELSWEELIPALMDGKIDIIMSGMSITDARKARVRFAEPYLKIGLVTLMRAEDVSKFNSLTSIRESFSTIGVVQGTTSEIFVRRNFLKAASIISFQKASEAPNLLVNMRIDLFVHDAPSVVWLVSENEGVLKGFWEPLDQEYLGWAVKPGDQDLIMKVNSILSNWKKDGTLKEILTRWLPYWKNFG
;
A
#
# COMPACT_ATOMS: atom_id res chain seq x y z
N MET A 1 25.37 97.92 12.82
CA MET A 1 26.04 97.31 11.67
C MET A 1 26.98 96.25 12.20
N SER A 2 26.56 95.04 12.26
CA SER A 2 27.42 93.93 12.70
C SER A 2 26.95 92.65 11.98
N LYS A 3 27.83 92.06 11.20
CA LYS A 3 27.61 90.81 10.45
C LYS A 3 27.87 89.69 11.43
N VAL A 4 26.82 88.84 11.67
CA VAL A 4 26.92 87.58 12.37
C VAL A 4 27.28 86.52 11.36
N LEU A 5 28.42 85.87 11.57
CA LEU A 5 28.92 84.75 10.74
C LEU A 5 28.35 83.42 11.29
N GLN A 6 27.48 82.81 10.53
CA GLN A 6 26.88 81.56 10.90
C GLN A 6 27.76 80.38 10.39
N LYS A 7 28.42 79.67 11.30
CA LYS A 7 29.25 78.51 11.04
C LYS A 7 28.28 77.26 10.93
N THR A 8 28.07 76.73 9.74
CA THR A 8 27.34 75.48 9.53
C THR A 8 28.34 74.32 9.82
N LEU A 9 28.03 73.52 10.85
CA LEU A 9 28.78 72.34 11.24
C LEU A 9 28.14 71.14 10.46
N ILE A 10 28.82 70.60 9.43
CA ILE A 10 28.40 69.41 8.68
C ILE A 10 28.87 68.19 9.46
N LEU A 11 27.92 67.46 10.04
CA LEU A 11 28.18 66.20 10.74
C LEU A 11 28.17 65.07 9.71
N PHE A 12 29.34 64.52 9.37
CA PHE A 12 29.48 63.37 8.49
C PHE A 12 29.21 62.11 9.32
N THR A 13 27.99 61.53 9.21
CA THR A 13 27.69 60.24 9.79
C THR A 13 28.21 59.13 8.87
N LEU A 14 29.30 58.50 9.30
CA LEU A 14 29.90 57.33 8.64
C LEU A 14 29.03 56.11 8.95
N ALA A 15 28.16 55.70 8.02
CA ALA A 15 27.39 54.45 8.13
C ALA A 15 28.30 53.27 7.83
N PHE A 16 28.71 52.54 8.86
CA PHE A 16 29.38 51.24 8.73
C PHE A 16 28.37 50.19 8.29
N PHE A 17 28.38 49.85 7.02
CA PHE A 17 27.70 48.65 6.54
C PHE A 17 28.46 47.41 7.06
N PHE A 18 27.99 46.79 8.12
CA PHE A 18 28.37 45.44 8.48
C PHE A 18 27.77 44.48 7.47
N ASN A 19 28.53 44.13 6.42
CA ASN A 19 28.26 42.95 5.63
C ASN A 19 28.57 41.72 6.52
N GLY A 20 27.58 41.29 7.32
CA GLY A 20 27.63 40.02 8.02
C GLY A 20 27.58 38.90 7.00
N CYS A 21 28.72 38.31 6.66
CA CYS A 21 28.73 36.98 6.03
C CYS A 21 28.01 36.00 6.96
N ALA A 22 26.74 35.72 6.70
CA ALA A 22 26.04 34.60 7.33
C ALA A 22 26.80 33.32 6.94
N ALA A 23 27.49 32.71 7.90
CA ALA A 23 28.10 31.43 7.71
C ALA A 23 26.99 30.44 7.28
N PRO A 24 27.22 29.61 6.26
CA PRO A 24 26.24 28.59 5.86
C PRO A 24 25.94 27.72 7.10
N GLN A 25 24.67 27.67 7.48
CA GLN A 25 24.25 26.78 8.57
C GLN A 25 24.60 25.35 8.19
N PRO A 26 25.18 24.56 9.09
CA PRO A 26 25.42 23.16 8.83
C PRO A 26 24.07 22.53 8.42
N LYS A 27 24.01 21.94 7.23
CA LYS A 27 22.85 21.16 6.80
C LYS A 27 22.69 20.04 7.83
N GLU A 28 21.55 20.02 8.53
CA GLU A 28 21.24 18.88 9.40
C GLU A 28 21.37 17.59 8.59
N PRO A 29 22.01 16.54 9.13
CA PRO A 29 22.14 15.28 8.43
C PRO A 29 20.75 14.79 8.06
N SER A 30 20.55 14.48 6.79
CA SER A 30 19.29 13.93 6.30
C SER A 30 18.93 12.69 7.13
N PRO A 31 17.68 12.56 7.61
CA PRO A 31 17.29 11.42 8.41
C PRO A 31 17.55 10.13 7.63
N ILE A 32 18.04 9.10 8.31
CA ILE A 32 18.28 7.78 7.70
C ILE A 32 16.93 7.27 7.18
N PRO A 33 16.78 6.90 5.90
CA PRO A 33 15.50 6.48 5.36
C PRO A 33 15.04 5.15 5.97
N LEU A 34 13.71 4.96 6.04
CA LEU A 34 13.08 3.65 6.13
C LEU A 34 12.78 3.20 4.70
N ARG A 35 13.51 2.19 4.21
CA ARG A 35 13.33 1.66 2.86
C ARG A 35 12.15 0.71 2.85
N VAL A 36 11.05 1.14 2.23
CA VAL A 36 9.76 0.43 2.19
C VAL A 36 9.61 -0.24 0.83
N GLY A 37 9.64 -1.57 0.79
CA GLY A 37 9.40 -2.34 -0.43
C GLY A 37 7.92 -2.39 -0.75
N VAL A 38 7.57 -2.01 -1.98
CA VAL A 38 6.20 -1.95 -2.46
C VAL A 38 6.05 -2.53 -3.87
N PHE A 39 4.93 -3.21 -4.12
CA PHE A 39 4.41 -3.56 -5.45
C PHE A 39 3.19 -2.66 -5.73
N PRO A 40 3.36 -1.50 -6.40
CA PRO A 40 2.34 -0.46 -6.42
C PRO A 40 1.26 -0.68 -7.47
N HIS A 41 0.64 -1.87 -7.45
CA HIS A 41 -0.42 -2.28 -8.37
C HIS A 41 -1.64 -2.87 -7.65
N TYR A 42 -1.82 -2.52 -6.37
CA TYR A 42 -2.91 -3.00 -5.52
C TYR A 42 -3.74 -1.84 -4.93
N PRO A 43 -4.49 -1.06 -5.75
CA PRO A 43 -5.41 -0.06 -5.22
C PRO A 43 -6.56 -0.71 -4.45
N PRO A 44 -7.08 -0.07 -3.39
CA PRO A 44 -6.61 1.19 -2.80
C PRO A 44 -5.55 1.03 -1.70
N MET A 45 -4.97 -0.18 -1.56
CA MET A 45 -3.97 -0.47 -0.52
C MET A 45 -2.63 0.21 -0.79
N ILE A 46 -2.04 -0.05 -1.96
CA ILE A 46 -0.78 0.53 -2.41
C ILE A 46 -0.76 0.59 -3.94
N PHE A 47 -0.63 1.76 -4.51
CA PHE A 47 -0.64 1.94 -5.97
C PHE A 47 0.09 3.21 -6.38
N LYS A 48 0.45 3.28 -7.65
CA LYS A 48 1.10 4.45 -8.25
C LYS A 48 0.09 5.28 -9.02
N GLN A 49 0.04 6.58 -8.75
CA GLN A 49 -0.78 7.55 -9.45
C GLN A 49 0.02 8.84 -9.62
N ASN A 50 0.13 9.35 -10.86
CA ASN A 50 0.90 10.57 -11.19
C ASN A 50 2.34 10.53 -10.63
N ASP A 51 3.03 9.39 -10.81
CA ASP A 51 4.37 9.10 -10.29
C ASP A 51 4.52 9.09 -8.76
N GLU A 52 3.43 9.21 -8.01
CA GLU A 52 3.42 9.12 -6.56
C GLU A 52 2.90 7.76 -6.08
N ILE A 53 3.53 7.21 -5.03
CA ILE A 53 3.01 6.02 -4.32
C ILE A 53 1.93 6.47 -3.35
N ARG A 54 0.73 5.91 -3.51
CA ARG A 54 -0.48 6.26 -2.76
C ARG A 54 -1.18 5.01 -2.22
N GLY A 55 -2.15 5.22 -1.33
CA GLY A 55 -2.96 4.15 -0.75
C GLY A 55 -2.85 4.07 0.76
N ALA A 56 -3.64 3.16 1.35
CA ALA A 56 -3.68 2.98 2.79
C ALA A 56 -2.30 2.65 3.38
N GLU A 57 -1.54 1.78 2.73
CA GLU A 57 -0.20 1.41 3.18
C GLU A 57 0.84 2.49 2.92
N ALA A 58 0.67 3.32 1.90
CA ALA A 58 1.54 4.48 1.71
C ALA A 58 1.39 5.48 2.87
N ASP A 59 0.14 5.81 3.25
CA ASP A 59 -0.14 6.68 4.40
C ASP A 59 0.41 6.08 5.71
N MET A 60 0.24 4.78 5.90
CA MET A 60 0.77 4.06 7.06
C MET A 60 2.30 4.06 7.07
N ALA A 61 2.96 3.83 5.94
CA ALA A 61 4.42 3.82 5.82
C ALA A 61 5.04 5.18 6.13
N ILE A 62 4.47 6.26 5.59
CA ILE A 62 4.93 7.63 5.87
C ILE A 62 4.79 7.95 7.36
N ARG A 63 3.65 7.61 7.97
CA ARG A 63 3.41 7.85 9.40
C ARG A 63 4.31 6.99 10.29
N LEU A 64 4.50 5.71 9.93
CA LEU A 64 5.42 4.79 10.62
C LEU A 64 6.85 5.30 10.60
N ALA A 65 7.36 5.69 9.43
CA ALA A 65 8.71 6.21 9.30
C ALA A 65 8.94 7.43 10.21
N ARG A 66 8.01 8.40 10.22
CA ARG A 66 8.08 9.58 11.10
C ARG A 66 8.15 9.19 12.59
N MET A 67 7.35 8.21 13.03
CA MET A 67 7.38 7.74 14.42
C MET A 67 8.68 7.01 14.78
N LEU A 68 9.39 6.49 13.77
CA LEU A 68 10.73 5.92 13.92
C LEU A 68 11.86 6.96 13.81
N GLY A 69 11.54 8.25 13.63
CA GLY A 69 12.53 9.30 13.39
C GLY A 69 13.21 9.21 12.03
N LYS A 70 12.52 8.64 11.02
CA LYS A 70 13.00 8.37 9.68
C LYS A 70 12.11 9.02 8.63
N GLU A 71 12.53 8.99 7.36
CA GLU A 71 11.70 9.30 6.20
C GLU A 71 11.39 8.02 5.43
N ALA A 72 10.16 7.89 4.91
CA ALA A 72 9.79 6.75 4.10
C ALA A 72 10.41 6.91 2.70
N GLN A 73 11.18 5.90 2.30
CA GLN A 73 11.70 5.77 0.94
C GLN A 73 11.04 4.55 0.29
N PHE A 74 10.13 4.77 -0.64
CA PHE A 74 9.48 3.68 -1.37
C PHE A 74 10.43 3.11 -2.42
N ILE A 75 10.60 1.78 -2.38
CA ILE A 75 11.37 0.99 -3.36
C ILE A 75 10.37 0.13 -4.13
N GLU A 76 10.12 0.52 -5.38
CA GLU A 76 9.21 -0.21 -6.27
C GLU A 76 9.87 -1.51 -6.76
N LEU A 77 9.18 -2.62 -6.58
CA LEU A 77 9.65 -3.96 -6.91
C LEU A 77 8.51 -4.76 -7.57
N SER A 78 8.83 -5.80 -8.30
CA SER A 78 7.83 -6.81 -8.65
C SER A 78 7.39 -7.58 -7.40
N TRP A 79 6.23 -8.22 -7.47
CA TRP A 79 5.69 -8.98 -6.33
C TRP A 79 6.66 -10.07 -5.85
N GLU A 80 7.26 -10.78 -6.79
CA GLU A 80 8.18 -11.87 -6.52
C GLU A 80 9.52 -11.40 -5.92
N GLU A 81 9.91 -10.14 -6.16
CA GLU A 81 11.16 -9.57 -5.67
C GLU A 81 11.06 -9.05 -4.22
N LEU A 82 9.86 -8.80 -3.69
CA LEU A 82 9.69 -8.20 -2.37
C LEU A 82 10.43 -8.96 -1.26
N ILE A 83 10.17 -10.27 -1.13
CA ILE A 83 10.82 -11.09 -0.09
C ILE A 83 12.32 -11.26 -0.34
N PRO A 84 12.80 -11.58 -1.56
CA PRO A 84 14.23 -11.57 -1.86
C PRO A 84 14.92 -10.26 -1.49
N ALA A 85 14.37 -9.11 -1.89
CA ALA A 85 14.94 -7.80 -1.60
C ALA A 85 15.03 -7.50 -0.08
N LEU A 86 14.01 -7.94 0.68
CA LEU A 86 14.03 -7.85 2.15
C LEU A 86 15.17 -8.70 2.74
N MET A 87 15.29 -9.93 2.28
CA MET A 87 16.33 -10.85 2.76
C MET A 87 17.74 -10.37 2.42
N ASP A 88 17.92 -9.77 1.25
CA ASP A 88 19.18 -9.15 0.79
C ASP A 88 19.49 -7.83 1.52
N GLY A 89 18.55 -7.27 2.30
CA GLY A 89 18.72 -5.98 2.96
C GLY A 89 18.66 -4.77 2.02
N LYS A 90 18.06 -4.93 0.83
CA LYS A 90 17.78 -3.82 -0.09
C LYS A 90 16.63 -2.94 0.40
N ILE A 91 15.71 -3.51 1.14
CA ILE A 91 14.59 -2.85 1.84
C ILE A 91 14.60 -3.26 3.32
N ASP A 92 13.99 -2.44 4.17
CA ASP A 92 13.91 -2.67 5.61
C ASP A 92 12.58 -3.32 6.02
N ILE A 93 11.51 -3.00 5.29
CA ILE A 93 10.16 -3.48 5.55
C ILE A 93 9.38 -3.64 4.25
N ILE A 94 8.52 -4.65 4.16
CA ILE A 94 7.53 -4.80 3.10
C ILE A 94 6.20 -4.24 3.61
N MET A 95 5.65 -3.26 2.89
CA MET A 95 4.31 -2.72 3.11
C MET A 95 3.62 -2.68 1.75
N SER A 96 2.95 -3.80 1.39
CA SER A 96 2.43 -4.04 0.04
C SER A 96 1.20 -4.96 0.00
N GLY A 97 0.36 -4.89 1.06
CA GLY A 97 -0.83 -5.74 1.15
C GLY A 97 -0.51 -7.22 1.26
N MET A 98 0.60 -7.58 1.91
CA MET A 98 1.05 -8.96 1.96
C MET A 98 0.27 -9.79 2.97
N SER A 99 -0.43 -10.84 2.50
CA SER A 99 -1.12 -11.81 3.35
C SER A 99 -0.13 -12.61 4.17
N ILE A 100 -0.45 -12.78 5.45
CA ILE A 100 0.32 -13.59 6.40
C ILE A 100 0.01 -15.06 6.13
N THR A 101 1.00 -15.81 5.63
CA THR A 101 0.89 -17.25 5.40
C THR A 101 2.08 -17.98 6.05
N ASP A 102 1.90 -19.27 6.37
CA ASP A 102 2.99 -20.06 6.98
C ASP A 102 4.20 -20.19 6.04
N ALA A 103 3.97 -20.31 4.74
CA ALA A 103 5.05 -20.31 3.76
C ALA A 103 5.86 -19.02 3.76
N ARG A 104 5.21 -17.86 3.93
CA ARG A 104 5.90 -16.56 4.05
C ARG A 104 6.55 -16.39 5.43
N LYS A 105 5.88 -16.81 6.54
CA LYS A 105 6.45 -16.80 7.89
C LYS A 105 7.74 -17.60 8.00
N ALA A 106 7.90 -18.66 7.22
CA ALA A 106 9.14 -19.44 7.17
C ALA A 106 10.34 -18.62 6.62
N ARG A 107 10.10 -17.52 5.93
CA ARG A 107 11.13 -16.70 5.25
C ARG A 107 11.31 -15.32 5.87
N VAL A 108 10.23 -14.71 6.38
CA VAL A 108 10.22 -13.34 6.91
C VAL A 108 9.53 -13.27 8.26
N ARG A 109 9.77 -12.21 9.01
CA ARG A 109 9.06 -11.94 10.27
C ARG A 109 7.93 -10.95 10.01
N PHE A 110 6.69 -11.38 10.28
CA PHE A 110 5.54 -10.47 10.20
C PHE A 110 5.33 -9.70 11.50
N ALA A 111 4.92 -8.44 11.36
CA ALA A 111 4.29 -7.68 12.43
C ALA A 111 2.89 -8.27 12.73
N GLU A 112 2.28 -7.79 13.83
CA GLU A 112 0.89 -8.11 14.13
C GLU A 112 -0.01 -7.75 12.93
N PRO A 113 -1.05 -8.53 12.64
CA PRO A 113 -1.94 -8.24 11.53
C PRO A 113 -2.63 -6.89 11.73
N TYR A 114 -2.68 -6.08 10.68
CA TYR A 114 -3.36 -4.78 10.74
C TYR A 114 -4.75 -4.80 10.10
N LEU A 115 -5.04 -5.76 9.23
CA LEU A 115 -6.29 -5.84 8.49
C LEU A 115 -6.66 -7.31 8.25
N LYS A 116 -7.94 -7.64 8.46
CA LYS A 116 -8.54 -8.90 8.02
C LYS A 116 -9.25 -8.65 6.70
N ILE A 117 -9.05 -9.49 5.70
CA ILE A 117 -9.68 -9.41 4.37
C ILE A 117 -10.30 -10.75 3.98
N GLY A 118 -11.09 -10.74 2.92
CA GLY A 118 -11.60 -11.94 2.27
C GLY A 118 -11.15 -12.02 0.81
N LEU A 119 -10.94 -13.23 0.30
CA LEU A 119 -10.90 -13.49 -1.12
C LEU A 119 -12.33 -13.48 -1.66
N VAL A 120 -12.60 -12.67 -2.67
CA VAL A 120 -13.91 -12.53 -3.30
C VAL A 120 -13.79 -12.66 -4.81
N THR A 121 -14.94 -12.68 -5.50
CA THR A 121 -14.98 -12.93 -6.94
C THR A 121 -15.51 -11.70 -7.68
N LEU A 122 -14.84 -11.33 -8.77
CA LEU A 122 -15.29 -10.35 -9.74
C LEU A 122 -15.78 -11.07 -11.00
N MET A 123 -16.87 -10.58 -11.60
CA MET A 123 -17.49 -11.14 -12.79
C MET A 123 -18.14 -10.04 -13.64
N ARG A 124 -18.54 -10.36 -14.86
CA ARG A 124 -19.40 -9.48 -15.67
C ARG A 124 -20.78 -9.33 -15.01
N ALA A 125 -21.40 -8.16 -15.15
CA ALA A 125 -22.72 -7.89 -14.58
C ALA A 125 -23.81 -8.84 -15.13
N GLU A 126 -23.69 -9.26 -16.38
CA GLU A 126 -24.61 -10.22 -17.03
C GLU A 126 -24.52 -11.64 -16.49
N ASP A 127 -23.40 -12.00 -15.85
CA ASP A 127 -23.14 -13.35 -15.33
C ASP A 127 -23.60 -13.53 -13.87
N VAL A 128 -24.15 -12.50 -13.23
CA VAL A 128 -24.57 -12.56 -11.81
C VAL A 128 -25.56 -13.70 -11.54
N SER A 129 -26.47 -13.98 -12.45
CA SER A 129 -27.43 -15.08 -12.29
C SER A 129 -26.76 -16.46 -12.36
N LYS A 130 -25.67 -16.58 -13.11
CA LYS A 130 -24.87 -17.81 -13.26
C LYS A 130 -24.00 -18.06 -12.02
N PHE A 131 -23.42 -17.00 -11.45
CA PHE A 131 -22.47 -17.04 -10.32
C PHE A 131 -23.05 -16.43 -9.04
N ASN A 132 -24.21 -16.97 -8.60
CA ASN A 132 -25.00 -16.41 -7.51
C ASN A 132 -24.77 -17.05 -6.12
N SER A 133 -23.85 -18.00 -6.03
CA SER A 133 -23.52 -18.70 -4.79
C SER A 133 -22.09 -19.23 -4.81
N LEU A 134 -21.50 -19.49 -3.63
CA LEU A 134 -20.19 -20.13 -3.52
C LEU A 134 -20.12 -21.45 -4.29
N THR A 135 -21.19 -22.25 -4.26
CA THR A 135 -21.27 -23.51 -4.98
C THR A 135 -21.24 -23.28 -6.49
N SER A 136 -22.08 -22.37 -7.02
CA SER A 136 -22.09 -22.08 -8.47
C SER A 136 -20.76 -21.54 -8.97
N ILE A 137 -20.02 -20.80 -8.13
CA ILE A 137 -18.68 -20.27 -8.44
C ILE A 137 -17.65 -21.41 -8.44
N ARG A 138 -17.54 -22.18 -7.36
CA ARG A 138 -16.51 -23.22 -7.18
C ARG A 138 -16.68 -24.41 -8.12
N GLU A 139 -17.92 -24.79 -8.41
CA GLU A 139 -18.26 -25.95 -9.21
C GLU A 139 -18.40 -25.63 -10.71
N SER A 140 -18.20 -24.37 -11.11
CA SER A 140 -18.34 -23.94 -12.49
C SER A 140 -17.21 -24.46 -13.38
N PHE A 141 -17.55 -24.83 -14.61
CA PHE A 141 -16.58 -25.04 -15.67
C PHE A 141 -16.27 -23.72 -16.35
N SER A 142 -15.47 -22.90 -15.64
CA SER A 142 -15.17 -21.51 -16.02
C SER A 142 -13.67 -21.29 -16.11
N THR A 143 -13.26 -20.31 -16.93
CA THR A 143 -11.89 -19.80 -16.95
C THR A 143 -11.72 -18.75 -15.86
N ILE A 144 -10.76 -18.99 -14.94
CA ILE A 144 -10.57 -18.15 -13.76
C ILE A 144 -9.26 -17.39 -13.87
N GLY A 145 -9.34 -16.06 -13.74
CA GLY A 145 -8.21 -15.18 -13.66
C GLY A 145 -7.70 -15.02 -12.22
N VAL A 146 -6.38 -14.98 -12.03
CA VAL A 146 -5.71 -14.76 -10.76
C VAL A 146 -4.45 -13.94 -10.99
N VAL A 147 -3.99 -13.23 -9.94
CA VAL A 147 -2.66 -12.57 -9.99
C VAL A 147 -1.60 -13.56 -9.54
N GLN A 148 -0.55 -13.67 -10.35
CA GLN A 148 0.55 -14.61 -10.15
C GLN A 148 1.25 -14.41 -8.78
N GLY A 149 1.60 -15.50 -8.11
CA GLY A 149 2.33 -15.50 -6.84
C GLY A 149 1.50 -15.07 -5.62
N THR A 150 0.20 -14.78 -5.79
CA THR A 150 -0.70 -14.39 -4.70
C THR A 150 -1.35 -15.59 -4.02
N THR A 151 -1.94 -15.35 -2.85
CA THR A 151 -2.74 -16.34 -2.13
C THR A 151 -4.00 -16.72 -2.91
N SER A 152 -4.60 -15.80 -3.66
CA SER A 152 -5.74 -16.09 -4.52
C SER A 152 -5.40 -17.12 -5.61
N GLU A 153 -4.22 -17.05 -6.23
CA GLU A 153 -3.77 -18.07 -7.17
C GLU A 153 -3.64 -19.45 -6.51
N ILE A 154 -2.99 -19.48 -5.34
CA ILE A 154 -2.80 -20.73 -4.58
C ILE A 154 -4.17 -21.31 -4.19
N PHE A 155 -5.08 -20.46 -3.71
CA PHE A 155 -6.42 -20.88 -3.31
C PHE A 155 -7.22 -21.42 -4.47
N VAL A 156 -7.26 -20.72 -5.61
CA VAL A 156 -8.00 -21.16 -6.81
C VAL A 156 -7.46 -22.49 -7.32
N ARG A 157 -6.14 -22.63 -7.47
CA ARG A 157 -5.52 -23.89 -7.93
C ARG A 157 -5.85 -25.08 -7.03
N ARG A 158 -6.06 -24.87 -5.74
CA ARG A 158 -6.38 -25.95 -4.79
C ARG A 158 -7.87 -26.27 -4.69
N ASN A 159 -8.74 -25.30 -4.92
CA ASN A 159 -10.17 -25.42 -4.57
C ASN A 159 -11.12 -25.39 -5.78
N PHE A 160 -10.66 -24.97 -6.98
CA PHE A 160 -11.49 -24.91 -8.17
C PHE A 160 -11.19 -26.06 -9.13
N LEU A 161 -11.45 -27.29 -8.67
CA LEU A 161 -11.07 -28.52 -9.38
C LEU A 161 -11.81 -28.74 -10.71
N LYS A 162 -12.93 -28.03 -10.90
CA LYS A 162 -13.74 -28.10 -12.13
C LYS A 162 -13.48 -26.92 -13.08
N ALA A 163 -12.56 -26.02 -12.76
CA ALA A 163 -12.23 -24.91 -13.63
C ALA A 163 -11.78 -25.40 -15.01
N ALA A 164 -12.28 -24.78 -16.07
CA ALA A 164 -11.86 -25.08 -17.45
C ALA A 164 -10.39 -24.72 -17.65
N SER A 165 -9.98 -23.58 -17.14
CA SER A 165 -8.57 -23.15 -17.06
C SER A 165 -8.36 -22.11 -15.96
N ILE A 166 -7.08 -21.92 -15.57
CA ILE A 166 -6.67 -20.86 -14.64
C ILE A 166 -5.61 -20.02 -15.36
N ILE A 167 -5.92 -18.74 -15.57
CA ILE A 167 -5.04 -17.78 -16.24
C ILE A 167 -4.42 -16.87 -15.19
N SER A 168 -3.10 -16.95 -15.05
CA SER A 168 -2.33 -16.07 -14.16
C SER A 168 -1.77 -14.88 -14.94
N PHE A 169 -1.88 -13.69 -14.38
CA PHE A 169 -1.34 -12.43 -14.94
C PHE A 169 -0.71 -11.59 -13.85
N GLN A 170 -0.03 -10.50 -14.23
CA GLN A 170 0.85 -9.79 -13.28
C GLN A 170 0.11 -8.76 -12.40
N LYS A 171 -0.97 -8.15 -12.89
CA LYS A 171 -1.60 -7.00 -12.24
C LYS A 171 -3.11 -7.15 -12.20
N ALA A 172 -3.73 -6.94 -11.04
CA ALA A 172 -5.19 -6.98 -10.88
C ALA A 172 -5.94 -6.04 -11.85
N SER A 173 -5.30 -4.93 -12.27
CA SER A 173 -5.86 -4.00 -13.26
C SER A 173 -6.06 -4.58 -14.66
N GLU A 174 -5.52 -5.77 -14.95
CA GLU A 174 -5.75 -6.47 -16.21
C GLU A 174 -7.11 -7.19 -16.24
N ALA A 175 -7.63 -7.55 -15.06
CA ALA A 175 -8.85 -8.36 -14.93
C ALA A 175 -10.09 -7.77 -15.61
N PRO A 176 -10.39 -6.46 -15.53
CA PRO A 176 -11.55 -5.86 -16.22
C PRO A 176 -11.54 -6.11 -17.72
N ASN A 177 -10.41 -5.88 -18.36
CA ASN A 177 -10.27 -6.11 -19.80
C ASN A 177 -10.42 -7.59 -20.17
N LEU A 178 -9.83 -8.49 -19.39
CA LEU A 178 -9.93 -9.93 -19.61
C LEU A 178 -11.38 -10.46 -19.43
N LEU A 179 -12.12 -9.92 -18.45
CA LEU A 179 -13.53 -10.24 -18.22
C LEU A 179 -14.41 -9.75 -19.38
N VAL A 180 -14.30 -8.47 -19.74
CA VAL A 180 -15.12 -7.84 -20.79
C VAL A 180 -14.87 -8.53 -22.15
N ASN A 181 -13.64 -8.91 -22.45
CA ASN A 181 -13.28 -9.62 -23.68
C ASN A 181 -13.48 -11.16 -23.59
N MET A 182 -14.19 -11.65 -22.56
CA MET A 182 -14.51 -13.08 -22.37
C MET A 182 -13.27 -14.00 -22.36
N ARG A 183 -12.09 -13.48 -21.99
CA ARG A 183 -10.85 -14.25 -21.84
C ARG A 183 -10.82 -15.00 -20.51
N ILE A 184 -11.50 -14.46 -19.50
CA ILE A 184 -11.80 -15.11 -18.23
C ILE A 184 -13.28 -14.90 -17.91
N ASP A 185 -13.86 -15.81 -17.13
CA ASP A 185 -15.24 -15.72 -16.65
C ASP A 185 -15.32 -15.12 -15.25
N LEU A 186 -14.36 -15.43 -14.42
CA LEU A 186 -14.25 -15.01 -13.03
C LEU A 186 -12.84 -14.50 -12.76
N PHE A 187 -12.71 -13.52 -11.87
CA PHE A 187 -11.43 -13.11 -11.29
C PHE A 187 -11.52 -13.21 -9.77
N VAL A 188 -10.60 -13.92 -9.15
CA VAL A 188 -10.54 -14.10 -7.69
C VAL A 188 -9.39 -13.28 -7.12
N HIS A 189 -9.71 -12.38 -6.20
CA HIS A 189 -8.73 -11.53 -5.54
C HIS A 189 -9.27 -10.99 -4.21
N ASP A 190 -8.41 -10.27 -3.50
CA ASP A 190 -8.71 -9.59 -2.24
C ASP A 190 -9.87 -8.60 -2.39
N ALA A 191 -10.79 -8.60 -1.44
CA ALA A 191 -11.97 -7.75 -1.46
C ALA A 191 -11.67 -6.26 -1.69
N PRO A 192 -10.64 -5.63 -1.08
CA PRO A 192 -10.32 -4.22 -1.36
C PRO A 192 -10.07 -3.94 -2.85
N SER A 193 -9.31 -4.81 -3.52
CA SER A 193 -9.03 -4.67 -4.96
C SER A 193 -10.28 -4.87 -5.80
N VAL A 194 -11.11 -5.88 -5.48
CA VAL A 194 -12.35 -6.15 -6.22
C VAL A 194 -13.34 -5.00 -6.06
N VAL A 195 -13.49 -4.42 -4.85
CA VAL A 195 -14.31 -3.22 -4.63
C VAL A 195 -13.84 -2.06 -5.51
N TRP A 196 -12.53 -1.82 -5.55
CA TRP A 196 -11.95 -0.79 -6.41
C TRP A 196 -12.27 -1.03 -7.88
N LEU A 197 -12.03 -2.26 -8.38
CA LEU A 197 -12.28 -2.61 -9.77
C LEU A 197 -13.76 -2.49 -10.16
N VAL A 198 -14.68 -2.83 -9.25
CA VAL A 198 -16.13 -2.62 -9.47
C VAL A 198 -16.46 -1.13 -9.56
N SER A 199 -15.88 -0.28 -8.68
CA SER A 199 -16.15 1.15 -8.70
C SER A 199 -15.64 1.85 -9.95
N GLU A 200 -14.52 1.38 -10.51
CA GLU A 200 -13.96 1.89 -11.77
C GLU A 200 -14.71 1.37 -13.02
N ASN A 201 -15.55 0.33 -12.87
CA ASN A 201 -16.25 -0.34 -13.98
C ASN A 201 -17.74 -0.52 -13.66
N GLU A 202 -18.39 0.53 -13.14
CA GLU A 202 -19.81 0.51 -12.76
C GLU A 202 -20.71 0.08 -13.93
N GLY A 203 -21.68 -0.79 -13.63
CA GLY A 203 -22.61 -1.32 -14.62
C GLY A 203 -22.07 -2.45 -15.49
N VAL A 204 -20.76 -2.59 -15.63
CA VAL A 204 -20.11 -3.61 -16.46
C VAL A 204 -19.65 -4.80 -15.62
N LEU A 205 -19.07 -4.54 -14.46
CA LEU A 205 -18.57 -5.58 -13.54
C LEU A 205 -19.34 -5.60 -12.24
N LYS A 206 -19.41 -6.77 -11.61
CA LYS A 206 -20.03 -7.01 -10.31
C LYS A 206 -19.15 -7.90 -9.44
N GLY A 207 -19.16 -7.64 -8.14
CA GLY A 207 -18.52 -8.49 -7.15
C GLY A 207 -19.51 -9.47 -6.53
N PHE A 208 -19.06 -10.70 -6.30
CA PHE A 208 -19.70 -11.62 -5.37
C PHE A 208 -18.98 -11.51 -4.03
N TRP A 209 -19.68 -11.01 -3.01
CA TRP A 209 -19.05 -10.49 -1.79
C TRP A 209 -18.96 -11.50 -0.65
N GLU A 210 -19.61 -12.67 -0.76
CA GLU A 210 -19.41 -13.75 0.19
C GLU A 210 -17.98 -14.29 0.03
N PRO A 211 -17.15 -14.27 1.11
CA PRO A 211 -15.74 -14.62 1.00
C PRO A 211 -15.54 -16.11 0.66
N LEU A 212 -14.67 -16.37 -0.31
CA LEU A 212 -14.19 -17.71 -0.61
C LEU A 212 -13.24 -18.23 0.46
N ASP A 213 -12.45 -17.33 1.04
CA ASP A 213 -11.49 -17.57 2.12
C ASP A 213 -11.25 -16.27 2.90
N GLN A 214 -10.61 -16.37 4.08
CA GLN A 214 -10.26 -15.23 4.93
C GLN A 214 -8.76 -15.18 5.17
N GLU A 215 -8.20 -13.98 5.11
CA GLU A 215 -6.78 -13.73 5.25
C GLU A 215 -6.51 -12.53 6.16
N TYR A 216 -5.27 -12.44 6.64
CA TYR A 216 -4.78 -11.32 7.42
C TYR A 216 -3.61 -10.67 6.69
N LEU A 217 -3.64 -9.36 6.54
CA LEU A 217 -2.51 -8.58 6.01
C LEU A 217 -1.59 -8.14 7.14
N GLY A 218 -0.29 -8.20 6.87
CA GLY A 218 0.74 -7.78 7.82
C GLY A 218 1.99 -7.26 7.12
N TRP A 219 2.72 -6.41 7.80
CA TRP A 219 4.01 -5.91 7.32
C TRP A 219 5.10 -6.89 7.67
N ALA A 220 6.05 -7.05 6.76
CA ALA A 220 7.13 -8.02 6.95
C ALA A 220 8.49 -7.34 7.07
N VAL A 221 9.29 -7.81 8.02
CA VAL A 221 10.68 -7.39 8.23
C VAL A 221 11.62 -8.61 8.11
N LYS A 222 12.92 -8.35 7.97
CA LYS A 222 13.93 -9.41 7.93
C LYS A 222 13.94 -10.22 9.23
N PRO A 223 14.04 -11.55 9.18
CA PRO A 223 14.25 -12.36 10.37
C PRO A 223 15.51 -11.89 11.11
N GLY A 224 15.41 -11.74 12.44
CA GLY A 224 16.51 -11.25 13.27
C GLY A 224 16.50 -9.74 13.52
N ASP A 225 15.76 -8.93 12.77
CA ASP A 225 15.57 -7.50 13.08
C ASP A 225 14.54 -7.32 14.22
N GLN A 226 14.96 -7.68 15.44
CA GLN A 226 14.10 -7.63 16.61
C GLN A 226 13.75 -6.20 17.02
N ASP A 227 14.67 -5.24 16.81
CA ASP A 227 14.44 -3.86 17.18
C ASP A 227 13.32 -3.24 16.32
N LEU A 228 13.41 -3.42 14.98
CA LEU A 228 12.41 -2.88 14.07
C LEU A 228 11.04 -3.52 14.31
N ILE A 229 10.95 -4.86 14.43
CA ILE A 229 9.65 -5.54 14.61
C ILE A 229 8.98 -5.16 15.93
N MET A 230 9.72 -5.00 17.02
CA MET A 230 9.17 -4.54 18.30
C MET A 230 8.63 -3.11 18.20
N LYS A 231 9.37 -2.20 17.58
CA LYS A 231 8.92 -0.81 17.36
C LYS A 231 7.68 -0.75 16.49
N VAL A 232 7.67 -1.47 15.38
CA VAL A 232 6.52 -1.57 14.45
C VAL A 232 5.28 -2.08 15.19
N ASN A 233 5.38 -3.15 15.96
CA ASN A 233 4.26 -3.71 16.72
C ASN A 233 3.77 -2.76 17.81
N SER A 234 4.67 -2.06 18.49
CA SER A 234 4.31 -1.05 19.50
C SER A 234 3.52 0.11 18.87
N ILE A 235 4.01 0.63 17.74
CA ILE A 235 3.32 1.70 16.99
C ILE A 235 1.96 1.23 16.50
N LEU A 236 1.89 0.05 15.90
CA LEU A 236 0.64 -0.52 15.39
C LEU A 236 -0.38 -0.76 16.53
N SER A 237 0.09 -1.25 17.70
CA SER A 237 -0.77 -1.40 18.88
C SER A 237 -1.34 -0.06 19.34
N ASN A 238 -0.54 1.01 19.34
CA ASN A 238 -1.03 2.35 19.65
C ASN A 238 -2.06 2.85 18.63
N TRP A 239 -1.79 2.67 17.34
CA TRP A 239 -2.74 3.05 16.27
C TRP A 239 -4.07 2.30 16.32
N LYS A 240 -4.06 1.04 16.78
CA LYS A 240 -5.30 0.28 17.04
C LYS A 240 -6.10 0.86 18.21
N LYS A 241 -5.41 1.35 19.25
CA LYS A 241 -6.03 1.88 20.48
C LYS A 241 -6.54 3.31 20.30
N ASP A 242 -5.76 4.19 19.66
CA ASP A 242 -6.06 5.62 19.50
C ASP A 242 -6.94 5.93 18.27
N GLY A 243 -7.24 4.91 17.45
CA GLY A 243 -8.07 5.04 16.26
C GLY A 243 -7.34 5.48 14.99
N THR A 244 -6.04 5.72 15.04
CA THR A 244 -5.23 6.14 13.87
C THR A 244 -5.32 5.12 12.73
N LEU A 245 -5.22 3.81 13.05
CA LEU A 245 -5.36 2.75 12.03
C LEU A 245 -6.74 2.80 11.37
N LYS A 246 -7.80 2.95 12.18
CA LYS A 246 -9.17 3.05 11.70
C LYS A 246 -9.38 4.27 10.81
N GLU A 247 -8.81 5.42 11.17
CA GLU A 247 -8.88 6.66 10.37
C GLU A 247 -8.29 6.43 8.97
N ILE A 248 -7.07 5.87 8.89
CA ILE A 248 -6.40 5.61 7.61
C ILE A 248 -7.21 4.60 6.79
N LEU A 249 -7.61 3.48 7.39
CA LEU A 249 -8.39 2.46 6.69
C LEU A 249 -9.74 2.99 6.20
N THR A 250 -10.47 3.78 7.00
CA THR A 250 -11.76 4.34 6.59
C THR A 250 -11.63 5.32 5.42
N ARG A 251 -10.53 6.06 5.34
CA ARG A 251 -10.26 6.98 4.22
C ARG A 251 -10.13 6.24 2.88
N TRP A 252 -9.44 5.11 2.88
CA TRP A 252 -9.14 4.35 1.68
C TRP A 252 -10.12 3.22 1.41
N LEU A 253 -10.77 2.69 2.46
CA LEU A 253 -11.71 1.58 2.44
C LEU A 253 -13.04 1.99 3.11
N PRO A 254 -13.80 2.96 2.56
CA PRO A 254 -15.01 3.47 3.20
C PRO A 254 -16.08 2.40 3.42
N TYR A 255 -16.05 1.31 2.64
CA TYR A 255 -16.99 0.19 2.72
C TYR A 255 -16.51 -0.96 3.63
N TRP A 256 -15.37 -0.79 4.29
CA TRP A 256 -14.74 -1.85 5.09
C TRP A 256 -15.62 -2.41 6.22
N LYS A 257 -16.54 -1.64 6.75
CA LYS A 257 -17.46 -2.09 7.81
C LYS A 257 -18.27 -3.35 7.45
N ASN A 258 -18.32 -3.70 6.17
CA ASN A 258 -19.10 -4.83 5.66
C ASN A 258 -18.27 -6.11 5.52
N PHE A 259 -16.96 -6.07 5.76
CA PHE A 259 -16.04 -7.18 5.52
C PHE A 259 -15.16 -7.55 6.73
N GLY A 260 -15.29 -6.85 7.88
CA GLY A 260 -14.51 -7.03 9.10
C GLY A 260 -15.20 -7.83 10.18
#